data_d236d1938f0fa4e03cd57ea334c0546c
#
_entry.id   d236d1938f0fa4e03cd57ea334c0546c
#
_cell.length_a   1.000
_cell.length_b   1.000
_cell.length_c   1.000
_cell.angle_alpha   90.00
_cell.angle_beta   90.00
_cell.angle_gamma   90.00
#
_symmetry.space_group_name_H-M   'P 1'
#
loop_
_entity.id
_entity.type
_entity.pdbx_description
1 polymer ?
#
loop_
_entity_poly.entity_id
_entity_poly.type
_entity_poly.pdbx_seq_one_letter_code
_entity_poly.pdbx_strand_id
1 'polypeptide(L)'
;MKLLWMILLLSISWSLKADNIFIEAESFDNKGGWVLDNQSMKQMGSSYLLAHGLGIPVKNASTKFQIENKGKYRIWVRTRNWVKKWDQTAAPGRFKVLLNGKALEKTFGTEKAEWHWQNGGIITLKAGENKIELQDLTGFDGRCDAVFLTSDMNMLLPDSGNELADFRRNMSEEPIIPEDGGEYDLVVVGGGIAGCCAAISAARLGCKVALIQNRPVLGGNNSSEVRVGLSGLITQQPYPQLGNLVDELGPVGYWNCLLYTSPSPRDVEES
;
A
#
# COMPACT_ATOMS: atom_id res chain seq x y z
N MET A 1 -68.95 -1.31 29.60
CA MET A 1 -68.08 -1.59 28.51
C MET A 1 -66.90 -0.64 28.63
N LYS A 2 -65.76 -1.14 29.13
CA LYS A 2 -64.48 -0.36 29.22
C LYS A 2 -63.59 -0.77 28.02
N LEU A 3 -63.38 0.19 27.13
CA LEU A 3 -62.52 0.00 25.95
C LEU A 3 -61.05 0.11 26.37
N LEU A 4 -60.32 -1.02 26.32
CA LEU A 4 -58.91 -1.09 26.64
C LEU A 4 -58.14 -0.68 25.38
N TRP A 5 -57.52 0.48 25.39
CA TRP A 5 -56.59 0.89 24.34
C TRP A 5 -55.23 0.22 24.60
N MET A 6 -54.88 -0.76 23.79
CA MET A 6 -53.55 -1.40 23.78
C MET A 6 -52.65 -0.58 22.87
N ILE A 7 -51.77 0.23 23.46
CA ILE A 7 -50.75 0.96 22.73
C ILE A 7 -49.63 -0.04 22.41
N LEU A 8 -49.55 -0.41 21.15
CA LEU A 8 -48.46 -1.22 20.60
C LEU A 8 -47.21 -0.30 20.41
N LEU A 9 -46.29 -0.31 21.35
CA LEU A 9 -44.98 0.33 21.19
C LEU A 9 -44.16 -0.49 20.20
N LEU A 10 -44.16 -0.08 18.93
CA LEU A 10 -43.18 -0.51 17.95
C LEU A 10 -41.84 0.08 18.35
N SER A 11 -40.99 -0.71 19.01
CA SER A 11 -39.56 -0.40 19.18
C SER A 11 -38.88 -0.56 17.82
N ILE A 12 -38.70 0.55 17.10
CA ILE A 12 -37.83 0.61 15.93
C ILE A 12 -36.41 0.55 16.48
N SER A 13 -35.84 -0.65 16.48
CA SER A 13 -34.43 -0.84 16.75
C SER A 13 -33.68 -0.25 15.56
N TRP A 14 -33.24 0.98 15.66
CA TRP A 14 -32.25 1.53 14.75
C TRP A 14 -30.95 0.79 15.06
N SER A 15 -30.60 -0.21 14.24
CA SER A 15 -29.28 -0.77 14.23
C SER A 15 -28.36 0.34 13.69
N LEU A 16 -27.69 1.04 14.60
CA LEU A 16 -26.61 1.96 14.21
C LEU A 16 -25.54 1.12 13.55
N LYS A 17 -25.46 1.18 12.23
CA LYS A 17 -24.35 0.58 11.49
C LYS A 17 -23.07 1.24 12.00
N ALA A 18 -22.08 0.42 12.36
CA ALA A 18 -20.80 0.95 12.80
C ALA A 18 -20.12 1.69 11.64
N ASP A 19 -19.58 2.85 11.94
CA ASP A 19 -18.74 3.57 10.97
C ASP A 19 -17.40 2.86 10.87
N ASN A 20 -17.08 2.40 9.67
CA ASN A 20 -15.86 1.73 9.34
C ASN A 20 -15.12 2.52 8.25
N ILE A 21 -13.85 2.85 8.48
CA ILE A 21 -13.00 3.53 7.53
C ILE A 21 -11.78 2.65 7.29
N PHE A 22 -11.61 2.20 6.07
CA PHE A 22 -10.49 1.40 5.63
C PHE A 22 -9.61 2.24 4.69
N ILE A 23 -8.34 2.37 5.01
CA ILE A 23 -7.39 3.17 4.25
C ILE A 23 -6.19 2.29 3.91
N GLU A 24 -6.06 1.95 2.64
CA GLU A 24 -4.88 1.29 2.10
C GLU A 24 -3.69 2.25 2.14
N ALA A 25 -2.55 1.82 2.65
CA ALA A 25 -1.40 2.71 2.78
C ALA A 25 -0.84 3.13 1.41
N GLU A 26 -0.90 2.25 0.42
CA GLU A 26 -0.49 2.56 -0.94
C GLU A 26 -1.35 3.62 -1.63
N SER A 27 -2.58 3.84 -1.15
CA SER A 27 -3.48 4.88 -1.68
C SER A 27 -3.24 6.28 -1.10
N PHE A 28 -2.30 6.43 -0.15
CA PHE A 28 -2.02 7.74 0.44
C PHE A 28 -1.69 8.78 -0.63
N ASP A 29 -2.30 9.97 -0.54
CA ASP A 29 -2.14 11.08 -1.49
C ASP A 29 -0.68 11.53 -1.58
N ASN A 30 -0.01 11.60 -0.42
CA ASN A 30 1.39 11.96 -0.34
C ASN A 30 2.16 10.85 0.37
N LYS A 31 3.02 10.17 -0.35
CA LYS A 31 3.85 9.08 0.20
C LYS A 31 5.08 9.59 0.94
N GLY A 32 5.39 10.89 0.87
CA GLY A 32 6.57 11.47 1.50
C GLY A 32 7.86 10.81 1.02
N GLY A 33 8.57 10.17 1.96
CA GLY A 33 9.75 9.35 1.64
C GLY A 33 9.49 7.85 1.73
N TRP A 34 8.25 7.43 1.94
CA TRP A 34 7.86 6.02 1.90
C TRP A 34 7.74 5.57 0.45
N VAL A 35 8.17 4.36 0.17
CA VAL A 35 8.11 3.75 -1.17
C VAL A 35 7.10 2.62 -1.19
N LEU A 36 6.52 2.35 -2.37
CA LEU A 36 5.67 1.19 -2.57
C LEU A 36 6.53 -0.07 -2.64
N ASP A 37 6.13 -1.10 -1.89
CA ASP A 37 6.74 -2.42 -1.91
C ASP A 37 5.66 -3.49 -2.11
N ASN A 38 5.97 -4.54 -2.86
CA ASN A 38 5.03 -5.60 -3.22
C ASN A 38 5.56 -7.01 -2.90
N GLN A 39 6.65 -7.12 -2.15
CA GLN A 39 7.24 -8.42 -1.79
C GLN A 39 6.27 -9.34 -1.04
N SER A 40 5.27 -8.77 -0.39
CA SER A 40 4.26 -9.50 0.40
C SER A 40 2.88 -9.57 -0.25
N MET A 41 2.71 -9.24 -1.54
CA MET A 41 1.40 -9.20 -2.20
C MET A 41 0.57 -10.48 -2.06
N LYS A 42 1.20 -11.65 -2.06
CA LYS A 42 0.49 -12.92 -1.85
C LYS A 42 -0.17 -13.03 -0.47
N GLN A 43 0.36 -12.32 0.52
CA GLN A 43 -0.15 -12.31 1.90
C GLN A 43 -1.09 -11.14 2.14
N MET A 44 -0.86 -10.05 1.41
CA MET A 44 -1.55 -8.77 1.60
C MET A 44 -2.78 -8.63 0.70
N GLY A 45 -2.68 -9.11 -0.51
CA GLY A 45 -3.64 -8.82 -1.58
C GLY A 45 -3.34 -7.51 -2.32
N SER A 46 -2.50 -6.66 -1.77
CA SER A 46 -2.07 -5.38 -2.35
C SER A 46 -0.60 -5.08 -2.05
N SER A 47 -0.11 -3.94 -2.51
CA SER A 47 1.18 -3.36 -2.10
C SER A 47 1.07 -2.77 -0.69
N TYR A 48 2.19 -2.34 -0.14
CA TYR A 48 2.25 -1.64 1.13
C TYR A 48 3.30 -0.51 1.09
N LEU A 49 3.27 0.39 2.05
CA LEU A 49 4.30 1.42 2.21
C LEU A 49 5.47 0.92 3.04
N LEU A 50 6.69 1.19 2.55
CA LEU A 50 7.96 0.84 3.15
C LEU A 50 8.80 2.11 3.41
N ALA A 51 9.24 2.32 4.64
CA ALA A 51 10.15 3.41 5.02
C ALA A 51 11.61 2.95 4.85
N HIS A 52 12.14 3.04 3.62
CA HIS A 52 13.50 2.61 3.29
C HIS A 52 14.46 3.78 3.25
N GLY A 53 14.96 4.20 4.41
CA GLY A 53 15.82 5.37 4.57
C GLY A 53 17.27 5.07 4.92
N LEU A 54 17.69 3.78 4.90
CA LEU A 54 19.05 3.34 5.23
C LEU A 54 19.56 3.88 6.58
N GLY A 55 18.69 3.91 7.58
CA GLY A 55 19.02 4.42 8.92
C GLY A 55 18.71 5.90 9.13
N ILE A 56 18.20 6.58 8.12
CA ILE A 56 17.75 7.98 8.23
C ILE A 56 16.23 7.99 8.09
N PRO A 57 15.49 8.52 9.09
CA PRO A 57 14.03 8.61 9.00
C PRO A 57 13.58 9.35 7.74
N VAL A 58 12.63 8.75 7.02
CA VAL A 58 12.09 9.33 5.80
C VAL A 58 10.98 10.34 6.10
N LYS A 59 10.62 11.18 5.13
CA LYS A 59 9.51 12.15 5.25
C LYS A 59 8.19 11.43 5.46
N ASN A 60 7.30 12.01 6.24
CA ASN A 60 5.98 11.46 6.54
C ASN A 60 5.16 11.21 5.27
N ALA A 61 4.53 10.04 5.20
CA ALA A 61 3.43 9.81 4.27
C ALA A 61 2.13 10.35 4.90
N SER A 62 1.19 10.82 4.09
CA SER A 62 -0.08 11.37 4.60
C SER A 62 -1.22 11.26 3.59
N THR A 63 -2.44 11.13 4.13
CA THR A 63 -3.68 11.24 3.36
C THR A 63 -4.78 11.84 4.20
N LYS A 64 -5.89 12.22 3.55
CA LYS A 64 -7.09 12.74 4.18
C LYS A 64 -8.21 11.72 4.07
N PHE A 65 -9.09 11.72 5.04
CA PHE A 65 -10.28 10.86 5.05
C PHE A 65 -11.45 11.57 5.71
N GLN A 66 -12.67 11.11 5.40
CA GLN A 66 -13.90 11.69 5.92
C GLN A 66 -14.47 10.84 7.06
N ILE A 67 -14.99 11.50 8.06
CA ILE A 67 -15.76 10.91 9.17
C ILE A 67 -17.17 11.49 9.13
N GLU A 68 -18.17 10.62 9.03
CA GLU A 68 -19.57 11.04 9.03
C GLU A 68 -20.02 11.45 10.43
N ASN A 69 -19.76 10.61 11.41
CA ASN A 69 -20.21 10.80 12.78
C ASN A 69 -19.05 11.06 13.73
N LYS A 70 -19.09 12.19 14.44
CA LYS A 70 -18.14 12.41 15.52
C LYS A 70 -18.28 11.32 16.58
N GLY A 71 -17.17 10.80 17.08
CA GLY A 71 -17.25 9.73 18.06
C GLY A 71 -15.89 9.16 18.48
N LYS A 72 -15.99 8.06 19.22
CA LYS A 72 -14.84 7.26 19.57
C LYS A 72 -14.66 6.17 18.52
N TYR A 73 -13.43 6.01 18.07
CA TYR A 73 -13.02 5.00 17.10
C TYR A 73 -11.86 4.21 17.65
N ARG A 74 -11.87 2.90 17.43
CA ARG A 74 -10.69 2.07 17.60
C ARG A 74 -9.90 2.12 16.31
N ILE A 75 -8.59 2.39 16.44
CA ILE A 75 -7.68 2.38 15.31
C ILE A 75 -6.82 1.14 15.32
N TRP A 76 -6.69 0.52 14.15
CA TRP A 76 -5.85 -0.62 13.88
C TRP A 76 -4.89 -0.27 12.74
N VAL A 77 -3.66 -0.73 12.84
CA VAL A 77 -2.65 -0.55 11.79
C VAL A 77 -2.10 -1.92 11.41
N ARG A 78 -2.22 -2.26 10.14
CA ARG A 78 -1.69 -3.50 9.62
C ARG A 78 -0.21 -3.34 9.33
N THR A 79 0.61 -4.07 10.06
CA THR A 79 2.06 -3.91 10.06
C THR A 79 2.76 -5.20 10.50
N ARG A 80 4.08 -5.22 10.48
CA ARG A 80 4.91 -6.30 11.01
C ARG A 80 6.25 -5.77 11.53
N ASN A 81 6.84 -6.48 12.48
CA ASN A 81 8.24 -6.31 12.85
C ASN A 81 9.08 -7.33 12.07
N TRP A 82 9.69 -6.90 10.96
CA TRP A 82 10.35 -7.80 10.01
C TRP A 82 11.57 -8.54 10.57
N VAL A 83 12.18 -8.08 11.67
CA VAL A 83 13.31 -8.76 12.34
C VAL A 83 12.90 -9.69 13.48
N LYS A 84 11.64 -9.63 13.94
CA LYS A 84 11.17 -10.34 15.13
C LYS A 84 11.41 -11.85 15.08
N LYS A 85 11.51 -12.42 13.88
CA LYS A 85 11.82 -13.84 13.66
C LYS A 85 13.24 -14.20 14.12
N TRP A 86 14.18 -13.27 13.99
CA TRP A 86 15.60 -13.48 14.28
C TRP A 86 16.03 -12.83 15.59
N ASP A 87 15.45 -11.68 15.93
CA ASP A 87 15.70 -10.96 17.18
C ASP A 87 14.38 -10.54 17.83
N GLN A 88 14.07 -11.15 18.97
CA GLN A 88 12.84 -10.92 19.71
C GLN A 88 12.78 -9.53 20.36
N THR A 89 13.92 -8.87 20.54
CA THR A 89 14.04 -7.59 21.24
C THR A 89 14.10 -6.40 20.28
N ALA A 90 14.61 -6.60 19.08
CA ALA A 90 14.79 -5.55 18.11
C ALA A 90 13.47 -5.20 17.37
N ALA A 91 13.30 -3.94 17.08
CA ALA A 91 12.24 -3.43 16.23
C ALA A 91 12.77 -2.24 15.41
N PRO A 92 13.62 -2.49 14.40
CA PRO A 92 14.23 -1.41 13.62
C PRO A 92 13.20 -0.63 12.79
N GLY A 93 12.17 -1.28 12.26
CA GLY A 93 11.13 -0.67 11.40
C GLY A 93 10.02 0.03 12.19
N ARG A 94 10.37 0.77 13.25
CA ARG A 94 9.38 1.48 14.08
C ARG A 94 8.88 2.75 13.42
N PHE A 95 7.58 3.00 13.59
CA PHE A 95 6.96 4.25 13.14
C PHE A 95 5.81 4.67 14.06
N LYS A 96 5.38 5.92 13.94
CA LYS A 96 4.19 6.48 14.57
C LYS A 96 3.10 6.74 13.54
N VAL A 97 1.86 6.65 14.01
CA VAL A 97 0.70 7.19 13.28
C VAL A 97 0.30 8.49 13.95
N LEU A 98 0.12 9.54 13.14
CA LEU A 98 -0.40 10.82 13.60
C LEU A 98 -1.81 11.02 13.05
N LEU A 99 -2.68 11.53 13.89
CA LEU A 99 -4.03 11.96 13.51
C LEU A 99 -4.17 13.47 13.77
N ASN A 100 -4.47 14.20 12.71
CA ASN A 100 -4.58 15.66 12.76
C ASN A 100 -3.34 16.33 13.40
N GLY A 101 -2.14 15.80 13.06
CA GLY A 101 -0.85 16.28 13.56
C GLY A 101 -0.46 15.79 14.97
N LYS A 102 -1.33 15.02 15.65
CA LYS A 102 -1.03 14.46 16.98
C LYS A 102 -0.65 12.98 16.89
N ALA A 103 0.55 12.64 17.35
CA ALA A 103 1.01 11.26 17.37
C ALA A 103 0.21 10.42 18.37
N LEU A 104 -0.12 9.20 17.97
CA LEU A 104 -0.67 8.18 18.87
C LEU A 104 0.40 7.76 19.90
N GLU A 105 -0.05 7.32 21.08
CA GLU A 105 0.86 6.80 22.12
C GLU A 105 1.62 5.55 21.63
N LYS A 106 0.91 4.66 20.95
CA LYS A 106 1.50 3.42 20.42
C LYS A 106 2.58 3.69 19.37
N THR A 107 3.58 2.81 19.37
CA THR A 107 4.57 2.70 18.30
C THR A 107 4.27 1.43 17.51
N PHE A 108 4.26 1.54 16.21
CA PHE A 108 3.91 0.47 15.29
C PHE A 108 5.16 -0.21 14.70
N GLY A 109 4.98 -1.40 14.11
CA GLY A 109 6.08 -2.19 13.58
C GLY A 109 6.93 -2.86 14.66
N THR A 110 6.37 -3.11 15.86
CA THR A 110 7.12 -3.59 17.03
C THR A 110 6.72 -4.97 17.54
N GLU A 111 5.54 -5.50 17.15
CA GLU A 111 4.97 -6.66 17.83
C GLU A 111 5.33 -8.00 17.18
N LYS A 112 4.67 -8.42 16.10
CA LYS A 112 4.80 -9.75 15.49
C LYS A 112 5.68 -9.74 14.24
N ALA A 113 6.31 -10.88 13.95
CA ALA A 113 7.07 -11.09 12.72
C ALA A 113 6.15 -11.18 11.49
N GLU A 114 4.97 -11.73 11.67
CA GLU A 114 3.94 -11.88 10.66
C GLU A 114 3.16 -10.56 10.50
N TRP A 115 2.54 -10.39 9.35
CA TRP A 115 1.60 -9.32 9.13
C TRP A 115 0.38 -9.50 10.03
N HIS A 116 0.02 -8.46 10.78
CA HIS A 116 -1.09 -8.49 11.73
C HIS A 116 -1.64 -7.08 11.94
N TRP A 117 -2.83 -7.01 12.51
CA TRP A 117 -3.42 -5.77 12.96
C TRP A 117 -2.91 -5.40 14.35
N GLN A 118 -2.07 -4.38 14.42
CA GLN A 118 -1.60 -3.83 15.69
C GLN A 118 -2.59 -2.79 16.21
N ASN A 119 -3.08 -2.96 17.45
CA ASN A 119 -4.06 -2.06 18.07
C ASN A 119 -3.41 -0.73 18.43
N GLY A 120 -3.90 0.36 17.86
CA GLY A 120 -3.44 1.73 18.13
C GLY A 120 -4.19 2.46 19.26
N GLY A 121 -5.20 1.80 19.86
CA GLY A 121 -6.00 2.36 20.94
C GLY A 121 -7.34 2.94 20.48
N ILE A 122 -7.94 3.73 21.36
CA ILE A 122 -9.21 4.43 21.11
C ILE A 122 -8.91 5.92 20.99
N ILE A 123 -9.44 6.50 19.95
CA ILE A 123 -9.29 7.91 19.61
C ILE A 123 -10.63 8.58 19.49
N THR A 124 -10.69 9.90 19.61
CA THR A 124 -11.89 10.68 19.36
C THR A 124 -11.70 11.48 18.09
N LEU A 125 -12.58 11.29 17.12
CA LEU A 125 -12.59 12.01 15.85
C LEU A 125 -13.78 12.96 15.75
N LYS A 126 -13.59 14.05 15.02
CA LYS A 126 -14.64 14.99 14.66
C LYS A 126 -15.24 14.58 13.32
N ALA A 127 -16.50 14.88 13.10
CA ALA A 127 -17.13 14.76 11.78
C ALA A 127 -16.41 15.70 10.77
N GLY A 128 -16.39 15.28 9.51
CA GLY A 128 -15.70 15.97 8.42
C GLY A 128 -14.31 15.45 8.14
N GLU A 129 -13.50 16.27 7.48
CA GLU A 129 -12.16 15.92 7.04
C GLU A 129 -11.19 15.74 8.21
N ASN A 130 -10.47 14.63 8.21
CA ASN A 130 -9.39 14.31 9.13
C ASN A 130 -8.15 13.93 8.31
N LYS A 131 -6.96 14.09 8.90
CA LYS A 131 -5.67 13.76 8.29
C LYS A 131 -4.99 12.65 9.07
N ILE A 132 -4.48 11.65 8.36
CA ILE A 132 -3.60 10.62 8.92
C ILE A 132 -2.21 10.74 8.32
N GLU A 133 -1.17 10.47 9.12
CA GLU A 133 0.22 10.51 8.70
C GLU A 133 0.98 9.32 9.29
N LEU A 134 1.93 8.79 8.52
CA LEU A 134 2.91 7.80 8.97
C LEU A 134 4.24 8.50 9.16
N GLN A 135 4.75 8.50 10.39
CA GLN A 135 6.04 9.09 10.74
C GLN A 135 7.05 7.97 11.00
N ASP A 136 8.00 7.83 10.11
CA ASP A 136 9.13 6.94 10.30
C ASP A 136 10.03 7.44 11.45
N LEU A 137 10.54 6.50 12.25
CA LEU A 137 11.41 6.82 13.40
C LEU A 137 12.85 6.39 13.20
N THR A 138 13.14 5.59 12.18
CA THR A 138 14.43 4.87 12.12
C THR A 138 15.06 4.83 10.74
N GLY A 139 14.28 4.90 9.67
CA GLY A 139 14.76 4.64 8.31
C GLY A 139 15.07 3.17 8.01
N PHE A 140 14.72 2.25 8.92
CA PHE A 140 14.99 0.82 8.76
C PHE A 140 13.72 0.03 8.50
N ASP A 141 13.14 0.26 7.32
CA ASP A 141 12.11 -0.58 6.71
C ASP A 141 10.84 -0.73 7.56
N GLY A 142 10.35 0.38 8.13
CA GLY A 142 9.00 0.45 8.67
C GLY A 142 7.98 0.07 7.59
N ARG A 143 7.00 -0.76 7.92
CA ARG A 143 6.02 -1.31 6.97
C ARG A 143 4.60 -1.02 7.43
N CYS A 144 3.82 -0.40 6.58
CA CYS A 144 2.39 -0.16 6.80
C CYS A 144 1.61 -0.61 5.57
N ASP A 145 0.67 -1.54 5.77
CA ASP A 145 -0.22 -2.04 4.72
C ASP A 145 -1.54 -1.27 4.68
N ALA A 146 -2.20 -1.17 5.81
CA ALA A 146 -3.48 -0.48 5.90
C ALA A 146 -3.71 0.10 7.29
N VAL A 147 -4.60 1.07 7.35
CA VAL A 147 -5.17 1.59 8.59
C VAL A 147 -6.67 1.38 8.57
N PHE A 148 -7.20 0.87 9.68
CA PHE A 148 -8.62 0.65 9.84
C PHE A 148 -9.13 1.34 11.11
N LEU A 149 -10.20 2.10 10.97
CA LEU A 149 -10.87 2.77 12.06
C LEU A 149 -12.31 2.26 12.14
N THR A 150 -12.78 1.94 13.33
CA THR A 150 -14.14 1.45 13.53
C THR A 150 -14.75 2.01 14.82
N SER A 151 -16.03 2.35 14.76
CA SER A 151 -16.81 2.69 15.95
C SER A 151 -17.28 1.44 16.72
N ASP A 152 -17.15 0.24 16.14
CA ASP A 152 -17.37 -1.01 16.85
C ASP A 152 -16.14 -1.40 17.69
N MET A 153 -16.28 -1.22 19.00
CA MET A 153 -15.19 -1.50 19.94
C MET A 153 -14.89 -3.00 20.12
N ASN A 154 -15.77 -3.89 19.66
CA ASN A 154 -15.66 -5.33 19.81
C ASN A 154 -15.25 -6.03 18.51
N MET A 155 -15.09 -5.29 17.42
CA MET A 155 -14.76 -5.86 16.12
C MET A 155 -13.42 -6.57 16.16
N LEU A 156 -13.41 -7.82 15.71
CA LEU A 156 -12.21 -8.64 15.50
C LEU A 156 -11.83 -8.59 14.02
N LEU A 157 -10.55 -8.40 13.77
CA LEU A 157 -10.02 -8.30 12.41
C LEU A 157 -9.29 -9.59 12.01
N PRO A 158 -9.52 -10.10 10.80
CA PRO A 158 -8.78 -11.25 10.30
C PRO A 158 -7.35 -10.87 9.93
N ASP A 159 -6.38 -11.71 10.32
CA ASP A 159 -4.96 -11.46 10.06
C ASP A 159 -4.47 -12.07 8.73
N SER A 160 -5.15 -13.07 8.17
CA SER A 160 -4.66 -13.80 6.99
C SER A 160 -5.77 -14.59 6.28
N GLY A 161 -5.41 -15.19 5.14
CA GLY A 161 -6.26 -16.14 4.41
C GLY A 161 -7.44 -15.47 3.69
N ASN A 162 -8.43 -16.31 3.36
CA ASN A 162 -9.63 -15.86 2.63
C ASN A 162 -10.46 -14.86 3.46
N GLU A 163 -10.46 -15.02 4.78
CA GLU A 163 -11.19 -14.10 5.67
C GLU A 163 -10.64 -12.67 5.57
N LEU A 164 -9.32 -12.50 5.49
CA LEU A 164 -8.71 -11.20 5.25
C LEU A 164 -9.04 -10.67 3.85
N ALA A 165 -9.00 -11.51 2.83
CA ALA A 165 -9.32 -11.10 1.47
C ALA A 165 -10.78 -10.63 1.34
N ASP A 166 -11.71 -11.37 1.96
CA ASP A 166 -13.12 -11.00 1.98
C ASP A 166 -13.37 -9.72 2.81
N PHE A 167 -12.69 -9.60 3.95
CA PHE A 167 -12.73 -8.37 4.75
C PHE A 167 -12.28 -7.15 3.94
N ARG A 168 -11.14 -7.22 3.27
CA ARG A 168 -10.60 -6.12 2.45
C ARG A 168 -11.56 -5.76 1.32
N ARG A 169 -12.06 -6.75 0.59
CA ARG A 169 -13.04 -6.53 -0.49
C ARG A 169 -14.30 -5.82 0.00
N ASN A 170 -14.81 -6.23 1.16
CA ASN A 170 -16.00 -5.61 1.74
C ASN A 170 -15.76 -4.20 2.27
N MET A 171 -14.52 -3.88 2.67
CA MET A 171 -14.17 -2.57 3.21
C MET A 171 -13.71 -1.58 2.15
N SER A 172 -13.09 -2.04 1.06
CA SER A 172 -12.63 -1.18 -0.04
C SER A 172 -13.75 -0.75 -0.99
N GLU A 173 -14.97 -1.26 -0.80
CA GLU A 173 -16.11 -0.97 -1.67
C GLU A 173 -15.84 -1.30 -3.15
N GLU A 174 -14.93 -2.24 -3.40
CA GLU A 174 -14.63 -2.68 -4.75
C GLU A 174 -15.88 -3.25 -5.42
N PRO A 175 -16.14 -2.89 -6.68
CA PRO A 175 -17.31 -3.40 -7.38
C PRO A 175 -17.22 -4.92 -7.54
N ILE A 176 -18.30 -5.62 -7.19
CA ILE A 176 -18.40 -7.10 -7.31
C ILE A 176 -18.28 -7.53 -8.78
N ILE A 177 -18.75 -6.68 -9.68
CA ILE A 177 -18.69 -6.88 -11.13
C ILE A 177 -17.56 -5.99 -11.65
N PRO A 178 -16.54 -6.56 -12.33
CA PRO A 178 -15.49 -5.76 -12.95
C PRO A 178 -16.08 -4.72 -13.91
N GLU A 179 -15.51 -3.54 -13.91
CA GLU A 179 -15.86 -2.52 -14.88
C GLU A 179 -15.44 -2.96 -16.29
N ASP A 180 -16.24 -2.63 -17.30
CA ASP A 180 -15.88 -2.83 -18.68
C ASP A 180 -14.78 -1.83 -19.08
N GLY A 181 -13.57 -2.35 -19.32
CA GLY A 181 -12.43 -1.55 -19.73
C GLY A 181 -12.49 -1.05 -21.17
N GLY A 182 -13.48 -1.47 -21.96
CA GLY A 182 -13.65 -1.12 -23.36
C GLY A 182 -12.91 -2.04 -24.34
N GLU A 183 -12.97 -1.67 -25.63
CA GLU A 183 -12.38 -2.41 -26.74
C GLU A 183 -10.99 -1.87 -27.10
N TYR A 184 -10.06 -2.78 -27.38
CA TYR A 184 -8.68 -2.50 -27.75
C TYR A 184 -8.24 -3.40 -28.90
N ASP A 185 -7.34 -2.90 -29.77
CA ASP A 185 -6.73 -3.69 -30.83
C ASP A 185 -5.73 -4.70 -30.26
N LEU A 186 -5.06 -4.35 -29.15
CA LEU A 186 -4.10 -5.19 -28.45
C LEU A 186 -4.19 -4.98 -26.95
N VAL A 187 -4.29 -6.09 -26.23
CA VAL A 187 -4.18 -6.10 -24.76
C VAL A 187 -2.88 -6.81 -24.37
N VAL A 188 -1.99 -6.10 -23.70
CA VAL A 188 -0.73 -6.62 -23.16
C VAL A 188 -0.90 -6.90 -21.67
N VAL A 189 -0.76 -8.14 -21.25
CA VAL A 189 -0.86 -8.55 -19.85
C VAL A 189 0.54 -8.74 -19.26
N GLY A 190 0.89 -7.91 -18.30
CA GLY A 190 2.20 -7.87 -17.67
C GLY A 190 3.04 -6.68 -18.11
N GLY A 191 3.21 -5.72 -17.19
CA GLY A 191 3.99 -4.49 -17.41
C GLY A 191 5.47 -4.61 -17.07
N GLY A 192 6.08 -5.80 -17.22
CA GLY A 192 7.53 -5.93 -17.24
C GLY A 192 8.14 -5.23 -18.45
N ILE A 193 9.47 -5.13 -18.53
CA ILE A 193 10.13 -4.42 -19.64
C ILE A 193 9.67 -4.90 -21.03
N ALA A 194 9.50 -6.20 -21.19
CA ALA A 194 9.01 -6.78 -22.44
C ALA A 194 7.58 -6.33 -22.79
N GLY A 195 6.68 -6.31 -21.80
CA GLY A 195 5.31 -5.84 -21.99
C GLY A 195 5.25 -4.33 -22.27
N CYS A 196 6.07 -3.54 -21.59
CA CYS A 196 6.21 -2.11 -21.89
C CYS A 196 6.66 -1.88 -23.33
N CYS A 197 7.71 -2.59 -23.79
CA CYS A 197 8.19 -2.52 -25.16
C CYS A 197 7.12 -2.92 -26.17
N ALA A 198 6.39 -4.00 -25.91
CA ALA A 198 5.32 -4.49 -26.79
C ALA A 198 4.19 -3.45 -26.91
N ALA A 199 3.73 -2.93 -25.76
CA ALA A 199 2.65 -1.92 -25.72
C ALA A 199 3.05 -0.64 -26.46
N ILE A 200 4.25 -0.12 -26.20
CA ILE A 200 4.74 1.11 -26.84
C ILE A 200 4.91 0.91 -28.35
N SER A 201 5.49 -0.24 -28.77
CA SER A 201 5.69 -0.55 -30.18
C SER A 201 4.35 -0.61 -30.93
N ALA A 202 3.35 -1.30 -30.38
CA ALA A 202 2.04 -1.40 -31.00
C ALA A 202 1.32 -0.02 -31.06
N ALA A 203 1.39 0.75 -29.98
CA ALA A 203 0.81 2.11 -29.96
C ALA A 203 1.46 3.03 -30.99
N ARG A 204 2.77 2.95 -31.20
CA ARG A 204 3.50 3.71 -32.24
C ARG A 204 3.10 3.30 -33.67
N LEU A 205 2.62 2.07 -33.85
CA LEU A 205 2.07 1.58 -35.11
C LEU A 205 0.60 1.95 -35.32
N GLY A 206 0.01 2.69 -34.39
CA GLY A 206 -1.36 3.20 -34.46
C GLY A 206 -2.43 2.30 -33.84
N CYS A 207 -2.04 1.20 -33.16
CA CYS A 207 -2.99 0.37 -32.44
C CYS A 207 -3.52 1.08 -31.18
N LYS A 208 -4.79 0.88 -30.86
CA LYS A 208 -5.36 1.19 -29.54
C LYS A 208 -4.94 0.08 -28.57
N VAL A 209 -4.05 0.39 -27.65
CA VAL A 209 -3.43 -0.61 -26.76
C VAL A 209 -3.86 -0.43 -25.31
N ALA A 210 -4.15 -1.54 -24.61
CA ALA A 210 -4.22 -1.60 -23.15
C ALA A 210 -3.02 -2.36 -22.60
N LEU A 211 -2.37 -1.82 -21.59
CA LEU A 211 -1.35 -2.49 -20.80
C LEU A 211 -1.88 -2.76 -19.39
N ILE A 212 -2.01 -4.04 -19.04
CA ILE A 212 -2.53 -4.47 -17.74
C ILE A 212 -1.37 -4.87 -16.84
N GLN A 213 -1.31 -4.26 -15.67
CA GLN A 213 -0.27 -4.51 -14.67
C GLN A 213 -0.92 -4.58 -13.28
N ASN A 214 -0.56 -5.58 -12.49
CA ASN A 214 -1.04 -5.75 -11.12
C ASN A 214 -0.07 -5.20 -10.06
N ARG A 215 1.01 -4.53 -10.48
CA ARG A 215 2.00 -3.92 -9.61
C ARG A 215 1.96 -2.40 -9.75
N PRO A 216 2.32 -1.65 -8.71
CA PRO A 216 2.23 -0.19 -8.71
C PRO A 216 3.19 0.50 -9.67
N VAL A 217 4.24 -0.20 -10.13
CA VAL A 217 5.22 0.34 -11.08
C VAL A 217 5.44 -0.60 -12.25
N LEU A 218 5.72 -0.03 -13.42
CA LEU A 218 6.11 -0.76 -14.62
C LEU A 218 7.60 -1.10 -14.61
N GLY A 219 8.03 -2.04 -15.45
CA GLY A 219 9.42 -2.44 -15.63
C GLY A 219 9.76 -3.82 -15.04
N GLY A 220 8.94 -4.39 -14.16
CA GLY A 220 9.17 -5.71 -13.55
C GLY A 220 10.47 -5.73 -12.74
N ASN A 221 11.36 -6.69 -13.00
CA ASN A 221 12.64 -6.78 -12.29
C ASN A 221 13.53 -5.56 -12.50
N ASN A 222 13.38 -4.85 -13.60
CA ASN A 222 14.12 -3.63 -13.91
C ASN A 222 13.51 -2.35 -13.29
N SER A 223 12.40 -2.50 -12.59
CA SER A 223 11.73 -1.39 -11.90
C SER A 223 12.40 -1.02 -10.58
N SER A 224 11.94 0.08 -9.98
CA SER A 224 12.34 0.50 -8.64
C SER A 224 12.02 -0.52 -7.54
N GLU A 225 11.11 -1.49 -7.80
CA GLU A 225 10.75 -2.52 -6.84
C GLU A 225 11.85 -3.58 -6.65
N VAL A 226 12.49 -4.01 -7.74
CA VAL A 226 13.47 -5.11 -7.71
C VAL A 226 14.88 -4.61 -7.99
N ARG A 227 15.01 -3.57 -8.82
CA ARG A 227 16.28 -2.87 -9.13
C ARG A 227 17.35 -3.76 -9.78
N VAL A 228 16.94 -4.75 -10.56
CA VAL A 228 17.87 -5.55 -11.35
C VAL A 228 18.14 -4.82 -12.66
N GLY A 229 19.42 -4.50 -12.93
CA GLY A 229 19.83 -3.90 -14.20
C GLY A 229 19.56 -4.83 -15.38
N LEU A 230 19.22 -4.25 -16.52
CA LEU A 230 19.15 -5.00 -17.77
C LEU A 230 20.57 -5.33 -18.24
N SER A 231 20.75 -6.57 -18.64
CA SER A 231 22.01 -7.04 -19.24
C SER A 231 21.70 -7.95 -20.44
N GLY A 232 22.65 -8.10 -21.34
CA GLY A 232 22.54 -8.95 -22.51
C GLY A 232 22.81 -8.21 -23.81
N LEU A 233 22.68 -8.92 -24.91
CA LEU A 233 22.85 -8.37 -26.24
C LEU A 233 21.51 -7.94 -26.81
N ILE A 234 21.31 -6.65 -26.97
CA ILE A 234 20.06 -6.04 -27.44
C ILE A 234 20.10 -5.64 -28.91
N THR A 235 21.25 -5.81 -29.58
CA THR A 235 21.47 -5.41 -30.96
C THR A 235 21.85 -6.59 -31.86
N GLN A 236 21.15 -7.72 -31.71
CA GLN A 236 21.45 -8.95 -32.45
C GLN A 236 20.78 -8.98 -33.84
N GLN A 237 21.46 -9.62 -34.81
CA GLN A 237 20.86 -9.96 -36.10
C GLN A 237 19.76 -11.00 -35.90
N PRO A 238 18.65 -10.99 -36.69
CA PRO A 238 18.41 -10.12 -37.84
C PRO A 238 17.76 -8.74 -37.50
N TYR A 239 17.52 -8.45 -36.23
CA TYR A 239 16.78 -7.24 -35.81
C TYR A 239 17.62 -6.37 -34.86
N PRO A 240 18.69 -5.70 -35.34
CA PRO A 240 19.63 -4.97 -34.50
C PRO A 240 19.00 -3.75 -33.77
N GLN A 241 17.80 -3.33 -34.17
CA GLN A 241 17.12 -2.18 -33.60
C GLN A 241 16.14 -2.54 -32.45
N LEU A 242 15.97 -3.82 -32.11
CA LEU A 242 15.09 -4.23 -31.03
C LEU A 242 15.47 -3.59 -29.67
N GLY A 243 16.74 -3.31 -29.46
CA GLY A 243 17.24 -2.67 -28.27
C GLY A 243 16.94 -1.19 -28.12
N ASN A 244 16.64 -0.50 -29.23
CA ASN A 244 16.48 0.97 -29.23
C ASN A 244 15.38 1.43 -28.25
N LEU A 245 14.28 0.68 -28.19
CA LEU A 245 13.17 1.01 -27.27
C LEU A 245 13.54 0.76 -25.81
N VAL A 246 14.35 -0.23 -25.54
CA VAL A 246 14.88 -0.53 -24.19
C VAL A 246 15.79 0.61 -23.73
N ASP A 247 16.66 1.11 -24.60
CA ASP A 247 17.54 2.24 -24.31
C ASP A 247 16.76 3.53 -24.07
N GLU A 248 15.65 3.71 -24.79
CA GLU A 248 14.74 4.86 -24.62
C GLU A 248 13.98 4.84 -23.29
N LEU A 249 13.56 3.65 -22.81
CA LEU A 249 12.75 3.50 -21.60
C LEU A 249 13.49 3.81 -20.30
N GLY A 250 14.79 3.78 -20.32
CA GLY A 250 15.48 4.17 -19.13
C GLY A 250 16.93 3.72 -19.01
N PRO A 251 17.58 4.04 -17.89
CA PRO A 251 18.96 3.68 -17.70
C PRO A 251 19.10 2.17 -17.68
N VAL A 252 19.45 1.65 -18.85
CA VAL A 252 19.76 0.25 -19.10
C VAL A 252 21.22 0.06 -18.75
N GLY A 253 21.55 -0.10 -17.51
CA GLY A 253 22.92 -0.25 -17.12
C GLY A 253 23.05 -0.86 -15.74
N TYR A 254 24.23 -1.32 -15.42
CA TYR A 254 24.62 -1.88 -14.13
C TYR A 254 24.30 -0.99 -12.92
N TRP A 255 23.81 0.24 -13.15
CA TRP A 255 23.81 1.34 -12.20
C TRP A 255 22.44 1.93 -11.88
N ASN A 256 21.35 1.23 -12.20
CA ASN A 256 20.04 1.62 -11.68
C ASN A 256 20.01 1.68 -10.14
N CYS A 257 20.97 1.04 -9.48
CA CYS A 257 21.17 1.18 -8.04
C CYS A 257 21.73 2.55 -7.62
N LEU A 258 22.52 3.22 -8.46
CA LEU A 258 23.18 4.48 -8.06
C LEU A 258 22.25 5.70 -8.05
N LEU A 259 21.14 5.66 -8.78
CA LEU A 259 20.17 6.75 -8.75
C LEU A 259 19.31 6.77 -7.48
N TYR A 260 19.28 5.68 -6.72
CA TYR A 260 18.41 5.51 -5.56
C TYR A 260 19.14 5.15 -4.27
N THR A 261 20.41 4.89 -4.30
CA THR A 261 21.21 4.64 -3.11
C THR A 261 22.05 5.87 -2.79
N SER A 262 21.83 6.47 -1.63
CA SER A 262 22.93 7.17 -0.98
C SER A 262 24.12 6.24 -0.93
N PRO A 263 25.36 6.73 -1.12
CA PRO A 263 26.53 5.87 -1.07
C PRO A 263 26.48 5.01 0.18
N SER A 264 26.73 3.71 0.02
CA SER A 264 26.90 2.80 1.14
C SER A 264 28.01 3.36 2.04
N PRO A 265 27.97 3.17 3.36
CA PRO A 265 29.10 3.51 4.21
C PRO A 265 30.44 2.91 3.75
N ARG A 266 30.40 1.82 2.96
CA ARG A 266 31.59 1.25 2.33
C ARG A 266 32.12 2.08 1.15
N ASP A 267 31.25 2.81 0.46
CA ASP A 267 31.62 3.62 -0.71
C ASP A 267 32.26 4.95 -0.31
N VAL A 268 32.14 5.33 0.96
CA VAL A 268 32.72 6.56 1.53
C VAL A 268 34.14 6.35 2.06
N GLU A 269 34.53 5.11 2.32
CA GLU A 269 35.87 4.78 2.84
C GLU A 269 36.93 4.61 1.74
N GLU A 270 36.56 4.54 0.45
CA GLU A 270 37.46 4.34 -0.69
C GLU A 270 37.69 5.59 -1.55
N SER A 271 37.27 6.79 -1.09
CA SER A 271 37.47 8.05 -1.83
C SER A 271 38.47 9.01 -1.16
#